data_f05a2737c5762854d5b1cabf9abf6cea
#
_entry.id   f05a2737c5762854d5b1cabf9abf6cea
#
_cell.length_a   1.000
_cell.length_b   1.000
_cell.length_c   1.000
_cell.angle_alpha   90.00
_cell.angle_beta   90.00
_cell.angle_gamma   90.00
#
_symmetry.space_group_name_H-M   'P 1'
#
loop_
_entity.id
_entity.type
_entity.pdbx_description
1 polymer ?
#
loop_
_entity_poly.entity_id
_entity_poly.type
_entity_poly.pdbx_seq_one_letter_code
_entity_poly.pdbx_strand_id
1 'polypeptide(L)'
;MFYEVIVLEKQIVFTEKNKAELLNVESSTLKPNQVGVKTIVSTISSGTEKANITGNPTVSLDSKPDSVAVFPRFSGYSASGIVVEKGADVKTLEIGDRVAMYWSVHINHNVIDEGNAVKIESDNVSFEEAALAHIGTFPLAAIRKTRLEIGESAMVMGLGTLGLLAVHFARAAGAVPVIAVDPVAERREKALKFGADYALDPFEEDFVQKVKEITGGGVNVAIEVTGQGAGLNEALDCMARFGRVALLGCTRESDFTVDYYRKVHGPGITLIGAHTMARPQNDSYPGYFTTADDIRTILNLCANKRVNLKDMIDETHSPKECREVYNRLVNGKSFPTVVQFNWEDLA
;
A
#
# COMPACT_ATOMS: atom_id res chain seq x y z
N MET A 1 -46.04 -0.60 -16.19
CA MET A 1 -44.80 -1.37 -16.42
C MET A 1 -43.67 -0.36 -16.23
N PHE A 2 -43.06 -0.33 -15.04
CA PHE A 2 -41.87 0.53 -14.79
C PHE A 2 -40.68 -0.16 -15.42
N TYR A 3 -40.10 0.44 -16.45
CA TYR A 3 -38.81 0.04 -16.95
C TYR A 3 -37.78 0.41 -15.89
N GLU A 4 -37.15 -0.55 -15.24
CA GLU A 4 -35.94 -0.30 -14.46
C GLU A 4 -34.89 0.28 -15.43
N VAL A 5 -34.47 1.52 -15.16
CA VAL A 5 -33.36 2.12 -15.91
C VAL A 5 -32.09 1.45 -15.38
N ILE A 6 -31.52 0.55 -16.18
CA ILE A 6 -30.24 -0.06 -15.88
C ILE A 6 -29.17 1.03 -16.01
N VAL A 7 -28.61 1.45 -14.90
CA VAL A 7 -27.46 2.37 -14.89
C VAL A 7 -26.21 1.51 -15.10
N LEU A 8 -25.43 1.88 -16.11
CA LEU A 8 -24.18 1.20 -16.43
C LEU A 8 -22.98 2.02 -15.94
N GLU A 9 -22.12 1.37 -15.16
CA GLU A 9 -20.87 1.91 -14.68
C GLU A 9 -19.69 1.42 -15.51
N LYS A 10 -18.56 2.12 -15.45
CA LYS A 10 -17.31 1.74 -16.09
C LYS A 10 -16.35 1.14 -15.06
N GLN A 11 -15.94 -0.10 -15.27
CA GLN A 11 -15.06 -0.83 -14.36
C GLN A 11 -13.87 -1.43 -15.09
N ILE A 12 -12.69 -1.36 -14.48
CA ILE A 12 -11.50 -2.10 -14.95
C ILE A 12 -11.61 -3.54 -14.44
N VAL A 13 -11.60 -4.49 -15.36
CA VAL A 13 -11.77 -5.92 -15.10
C VAL A 13 -10.63 -6.69 -15.72
N PHE A 14 -10.03 -7.61 -14.96
CA PHE A 14 -9.12 -8.62 -15.52
C PHE A 14 -9.95 -9.77 -16.07
N THR A 15 -10.23 -9.71 -17.37
CA THR A 15 -11.11 -10.66 -18.06
C THR A 15 -10.48 -12.02 -18.28
N GLU A 16 -9.17 -12.03 -18.45
CA GLU A 16 -8.32 -13.20 -18.64
C GLU A 16 -6.93 -12.95 -18.06
N LYS A 17 -6.09 -13.98 -17.98
CA LYS A 17 -4.69 -13.84 -17.59
C LYS A 17 -3.98 -12.81 -18.48
N ASN A 18 -3.33 -11.84 -17.83
CA ASN A 18 -2.59 -10.74 -18.45
C ASN A 18 -3.44 -9.77 -19.29
N LYS A 19 -4.76 -9.74 -19.08
CA LYS A 19 -5.65 -8.90 -19.86
C LYS A 19 -6.54 -8.05 -18.94
N ALA A 20 -6.40 -6.73 -19.05
CA ALA A 20 -7.26 -5.75 -18.40
C ALA A 20 -8.14 -5.05 -19.45
N GLU A 21 -9.41 -4.84 -19.13
CA GLU A 21 -10.38 -4.18 -20.00
C GLU A 21 -11.28 -3.25 -19.19
N LEU A 22 -11.65 -2.11 -19.77
CA LEU A 22 -12.64 -1.20 -19.22
C LEU A 22 -14.02 -1.61 -19.74
N LEU A 23 -14.85 -2.19 -18.88
CA LEU A 23 -16.15 -2.75 -19.24
C LEU A 23 -17.29 -1.91 -18.68
N ASN A 24 -18.47 -2.02 -19.33
CA ASN A 24 -19.72 -1.61 -18.74
C ASN A 24 -20.20 -2.70 -17.80
N VAL A 25 -20.54 -2.34 -16.57
CA VAL A 25 -21.11 -3.22 -15.56
C VAL A 25 -22.39 -2.60 -15.02
N GLU A 26 -23.31 -3.42 -14.54
CA GLU A 26 -24.51 -2.90 -13.87
C GLU A 26 -24.13 -2.26 -12.54
N SER A 27 -24.74 -1.11 -12.24
CA SER A 27 -24.55 -0.44 -10.95
C SER A 27 -25.05 -1.32 -9.81
N SER A 28 -24.28 -1.40 -8.73
CA SER A 28 -24.71 -2.14 -7.53
C SER A 28 -25.86 -1.41 -6.82
N THR A 29 -26.84 -2.16 -6.35
CA THR A 29 -27.94 -1.59 -5.55
C THR A 29 -27.42 -1.15 -4.17
N LEU A 30 -27.70 0.08 -3.80
CA LEU A 30 -27.32 0.67 -2.51
C LEU A 30 -28.08 0.01 -1.35
N LYS A 31 -27.36 -0.51 -0.35
CA LYS A 31 -27.94 -1.02 0.89
C LYS A 31 -28.08 0.09 1.94
N PRO A 32 -28.92 -0.11 3.00
CA PRO A 32 -29.16 0.93 4.00
C PRO A 32 -27.91 1.47 4.70
N ASN A 33 -26.87 0.65 4.91
CA ASN A 33 -25.59 1.01 5.56
C ASN A 33 -24.48 1.40 4.59
N GLN A 34 -24.81 1.61 3.31
CA GLN A 34 -23.82 1.89 2.25
C GLN A 34 -23.92 3.32 1.73
N VAL A 35 -22.83 3.78 1.13
CA VAL A 35 -22.74 5.02 0.38
C VAL A 35 -22.35 4.72 -1.07
N GLY A 36 -22.94 5.49 -2.00
CA GLY A 36 -22.51 5.57 -3.39
C GLY A 36 -21.49 6.70 -3.53
N VAL A 37 -20.31 6.40 -4.03
CA VAL A 37 -19.21 7.35 -4.17
C VAL A 37 -18.82 7.48 -5.64
N LYS A 38 -18.97 8.70 -6.20
CA LYS A 38 -18.36 9.04 -7.48
C LYS A 38 -16.85 9.03 -7.29
N THR A 39 -16.19 8.05 -7.89
CA THR A 39 -14.73 7.93 -7.81
C THR A 39 -14.07 9.05 -8.62
N ILE A 40 -13.12 9.74 -8.03
CA ILE A 40 -12.30 10.75 -8.70
C ILE A 40 -10.95 10.16 -9.07
N VAL A 41 -10.26 9.53 -8.11
CA VAL A 41 -8.95 8.90 -8.31
C VAL A 41 -8.92 7.51 -7.69
N SER A 42 -8.24 6.57 -8.36
CA SER A 42 -7.90 5.27 -7.77
C SER A 42 -6.44 4.93 -8.03
N THR A 43 -5.79 4.29 -7.05
CA THR A 43 -4.34 3.98 -7.08
C THR A 43 -4.09 2.52 -7.35
N ILE A 44 -3.17 2.23 -8.28
CA ILE A 44 -2.72 0.87 -8.59
C ILE A 44 -1.79 0.37 -7.48
N SER A 45 -2.14 -0.76 -6.90
CA SER A 45 -1.24 -1.52 -6.03
C SER A 45 -0.43 -2.52 -6.85
N SER A 46 0.69 -2.06 -7.39
CA SER A 46 1.45 -2.76 -8.43
C SER A 46 1.77 -4.22 -8.08
N GLY A 47 2.21 -4.52 -6.86
CA GLY A 47 2.54 -5.89 -6.43
C GLY A 47 1.33 -6.82 -6.39
N THR A 48 0.23 -6.36 -5.76
CA THR A 48 -1.01 -7.14 -5.63
C THR A 48 -1.73 -7.30 -6.95
N GLU A 49 -1.81 -6.22 -7.73
CA GLU A 49 -2.54 -6.25 -9.00
C GLU A 49 -1.77 -7.02 -10.09
N LYS A 50 -0.42 -6.96 -10.08
CA LYS A 50 0.40 -7.85 -10.89
C LYS A 50 0.14 -9.33 -10.57
N ALA A 51 0.09 -9.68 -9.29
CA ALA A 51 -0.23 -11.05 -8.88
C ALA A 51 -1.65 -11.46 -9.30
N ASN A 52 -2.63 -10.56 -9.20
CA ASN A 52 -4.00 -10.81 -9.62
C ASN A 52 -4.12 -11.04 -11.14
N ILE A 53 -3.59 -10.12 -11.95
CA ILE A 53 -3.72 -10.20 -13.41
C ILE A 53 -2.92 -11.36 -14.01
N THR A 54 -1.77 -11.72 -13.40
CA THR A 54 -0.97 -12.88 -13.84
C THR A 54 -1.55 -14.21 -13.39
N GLY A 55 -2.59 -14.19 -12.55
CA GLY A 55 -3.22 -15.41 -12.05
C GLY A 55 -2.36 -16.13 -11.00
N ASN A 56 -1.60 -15.39 -10.19
CA ASN A 56 -0.83 -16.01 -9.10
C ASN A 56 -1.79 -16.72 -8.13
N PRO A 57 -1.58 -18.00 -7.81
CA PRO A 57 -2.47 -18.75 -6.92
C PRO A 57 -2.40 -18.29 -5.47
N THR A 58 -1.30 -17.66 -5.03
CA THR A 58 -1.09 -17.23 -3.64
C THR A 58 -1.42 -15.75 -3.42
N VAL A 59 -2.42 -15.22 -4.13
CA VAL A 59 -2.84 -13.79 -4.00
C VAL A 59 -3.44 -13.50 -2.64
N SER A 60 -4.19 -14.43 -2.05
CA SER A 60 -4.77 -14.29 -0.71
C SER A 60 -4.24 -15.36 0.25
N LEU A 61 -4.35 -15.10 1.55
CA LEU A 61 -3.93 -16.05 2.60
C LEU A 61 -4.72 -17.36 2.55
N ASP A 62 -5.96 -17.32 2.07
CA ASP A 62 -6.84 -18.49 1.97
C ASP A 62 -6.61 -19.30 0.67
N SER A 63 -5.80 -18.79 -0.24
CA SER A 63 -5.50 -19.45 -1.51
C SER A 63 -4.55 -20.63 -1.29
N LYS A 64 -4.87 -21.76 -1.92
CA LYS A 64 -3.95 -22.92 -1.94
C LYS A 64 -2.92 -22.74 -3.05
N PRO A 65 -1.65 -23.17 -2.86
CA PRO A 65 -0.62 -23.07 -3.89
C PRO A 65 -0.99 -23.70 -5.23
N ASP A 66 -1.77 -24.77 -5.21
CA ASP A 66 -2.20 -25.51 -6.40
C ASP A 66 -3.53 -25.01 -7.00
N SER A 67 -4.10 -23.92 -6.48
CA SER A 67 -5.38 -23.41 -6.99
C SER A 67 -5.21 -22.81 -8.39
N VAL A 68 -6.14 -23.15 -9.28
CA VAL A 68 -6.21 -22.55 -10.61
C VAL A 68 -6.81 -21.15 -10.50
N ALA A 69 -6.15 -20.18 -11.14
CA ALA A 69 -6.69 -18.83 -11.21
C ALA A 69 -8.01 -18.77 -11.96
N VAL A 70 -9.05 -18.25 -11.32
CA VAL A 70 -10.37 -18.03 -11.94
C VAL A 70 -10.46 -16.57 -12.39
N PHE A 71 -10.97 -16.34 -13.60
CA PHE A 71 -11.30 -15.04 -14.15
C PHE A 71 -12.80 -14.99 -14.48
N PRO A 72 -13.46 -13.80 -14.54
CA PRO A 72 -12.86 -12.48 -14.37
C PRO A 72 -12.47 -12.17 -12.92
N ARG A 73 -11.50 -11.23 -12.73
CA ARG A 73 -11.10 -10.70 -11.43
C ARG A 73 -11.26 -9.19 -11.42
N PHE A 74 -11.63 -8.66 -10.28
CA PHE A 74 -11.72 -7.22 -10.05
C PHE A 74 -10.48 -6.73 -9.32
N SER A 75 -10.01 -5.54 -9.67
CA SER A 75 -8.80 -4.96 -9.10
C SER A 75 -9.07 -3.59 -8.49
N GLY A 76 -8.05 -3.09 -7.79
CA GLY A 76 -8.16 -1.88 -7.00
C GLY A 76 -8.64 -2.17 -5.58
N TYR A 77 -8.24 -1.32 -4.65
CA TYR A 77 -8.72 -1.34 -3.28
C TYR A 77 -8.45 -0.03 -2.54
N SER A 78 -7.88 0.95 -3.23
CA SER A 78 -7.53 2.26 -2.68
C SER A 78 -7.96 3.35 -3.66
N ALA A 79 -8.89 4.18 -3.24
CA ALA A 79 -9.48 5.22 -4.08
C ALA A 79 -9.94 6.42 -3.24
N SER A 80 -10.34 7.50 -3.92
CA SER A 80 -10.96 8.68 -3.32
C SER A 80 -12.06 9.20 -4.22
N GLY A 81 -13.01 9.91 -3.63
CA GLY A 81 -14.13 10.44 -4.40
C GLY A 81 -15.08 11.29 -3.56
N ILE A 82 -16.27 11.49 -4.10
CA ILE A 82 -17.34 12.32 -3.50
C ILE A 82 -18.56 11.43 -3.28
N VAL A 83 -19.12 11.47 -2.07
CA VAL A 83 -20.38 10.78 -1.75
C VAL A 83 -21.51 11.43 -2.57
N VAL A 84 -22.19 10.62 -3.38
CA VAL A 84 -23.31 11.06 -4.23
C VAL A 84 -24.65 10.41 -3.85
N GLU A 85 -24.58 9.30 -3.11
CA GLU A 85 -25.75 8.58 -2.60
C GLU A 85 -25.48 8.09 -1.18
N LYS A 86 -26.51 8.02 -0.33
CA LYS A 86 -26.41 7.44 1.01
C LYS A 86 -27.63 6.60 1.35
N GLY A 87 -27.40 5.46 1.96
CA GLY A 87 -28.44 4.59 2.50
C GLY A 87 -29.05 5.18 3.78
N ALA A 88 -30.21 4.68 4.15
CA ALA A 88 -31.01 5.23 5.27
C ALA A 88 -30.34 5.10 6.65
N ASP A 89 -29.45 4.11 6.82
CA ASP A 89 -28.76 3.83 8.09
C ASP A 89 -27.37 4.48 8.19
N VAL A 90 -26.90 5.17 7.14
CA VAL A 90 -25.62 5.89 7.14
C VAL A 90 -25.68 7.08 8.09
N LYS A 91 -24.70 7.20 9.00
CA LYS A 91 -24.73 8.15 10.13
C LYS A 91 -23.63 9.20 10.09
N THR A 92 -22.47 8.88 9.52
CA THR A 92 -21.24 9.68 9.64
C THR A 92 -20.86 10.40 8.36
N LEU A 93 -21.52 10.07 7.24
CA LEU A 93 -21.24 10.66 5.94
C LEU A 93 -22.49 11.33 5.35
N GLU A 94 -22.27 12.45 4.65
CA GLU A 94 -23.29 13.20 3.93
C GLU A 94 -22.99 13.27 2.42
N ILE A 95 -24.03 13.45 1.61
CA ILE A 95 -23.87 13.71 0.18
C ILE A 95 -23.03 14.98 0.00
N GLY A 96 -22.01 14.90 -0.85
CA GLY A 96 -21.02 15.96 -1.08
C GLY A 96 -19.73 15.79 -0.27
N ASP A 97 -19.70 14.89 0.71
CA ASP A 97 -18.48 14.62 1.46
C ASP A 97 -17.39 14.04 0.55
N ARG A 98 -16.17 14.57 0.71
CA ARG A 98 -14.94 14.04 0.11
C ARG A 98 -14.45 12.88 0.96
N VAL A 99 -14.16 11.73 0.34
CA VAL A 99 -13.78 10.51 1.09
C VAL A 99 -12.56 9.80 0.48
N ALA A 100 -11.73 9.21 1.34
CA ALA A 100 -10.79 8.16 1.00
C ALA A 100 -11.47 6.80 1.22
N MET A 101 -11.42 5.93 0.23
CA MET A 101 -12.04 4.61 0.25
C MET A 101 -11.02 3.49 0.41
N TYR A 102 -11.36 2.48 1.17
CA TYR A 102 -10.59 1.25 1.25
C TYR A 102 -11.44 0.02 0.96
N TRP A 103 -10.82 -1.00 0.41
CA TRP A 103 -11.49 -2.17 -0.18
C TRP A 103 -12.49 -1.78 -1.28
N SER A 104 -12.21 -0.67 -1.98
CA SER A 104 -12.90 -0.27 -3.20
C SER A 104 -12.50 -1.14 -4.40
N VAL A 105 -12.99 -0.81 -5.58
CA VAL A 105 -12.50 -1.36 -6.86
C VAL A 105 -12.25 -0.22 -7.85
N HIS A 106 -11.54 -0.50 -8.94
CA HIS A 106 -11.35 0.45 -10.03
C HIS A 106 -12.64 0.58 -10.85
N ILE A 107 -13.55 1.43 -10.39
CA ILE A 107 -14.86 1.72 -11.00
C ILE A 107 -15.18 3.21 -10.83
N ASN A 108 -15.91 3.80 -11.78
CA ASN A 108 -16.29 5.21 -11.71
C ASN A 108 -17.29 5.54 -10.59
N HIS A 109 -18.08 4.55 -10.13
CA HIS A 109 -19.02 4.68 -9.02
C HIS A 109 -18.90 3.47 -8.09
N ASN A 110 -18.33 3.68 -6.91
CA ASN A 110 -18.20 2.66 -5.88
C ASN A 110 -19.40 2.67 -4.94
N VAL A 111 -20.04 1.52 -4.73
CA VAL A 111 -21.00 1.31 -3.65
C VAL A 111 -20.32 0.51 -2.56
N ILE A 112 -20.10 1.14 -1.39
CA ILE A 112 -19.31 0.56 -0.29
C ILE A 112 -20.00 0.78 1.04
N ASP A 113 -19.68 -0.05 2.03
CA ASP A 113 -20.13 0.15 3.40
C ASP A 113 -19.58 1.47 3.95
N GLU A 114 -20.38 2.20 4.72
CA GLU A 114 -20.00 3.47 5.37
C GLU A 114 -18.65 3.35 6.10
N GLY A 115 -18.43 2.22 6.79
CA GLY A 115 -17.18 1.94 7.50
C GLY A 115 -15.94 1.88 6.63
N ASN A 116 -16.08 1.69 5.31
CA ASN A 116 -14.99 1.62 4.33
C ASN A 116 -14.70 2.97 3.64
N ALA A 117 -15.37 4.03 4.04
CA ALA A 117 -15.14 5.40 3.57
C ALA A 117 -14.72 6.29 4.74
N VAL A 118 -13.61 6.97 4.60
CA VAL A 118 -13.08 7.91 5.61
C VAL A 118 -13.15 9.32 5.06
N LYS A 119 -13.87 10.20 5.77
CA LYS A 119 -14.02 11.61 5.38
C LYS A 119 -12.68 12.34 5.32
N ILE A 120 -12.48 13.12 4.27
CA ILE A 120 -11.35 14.03 4.08
C ILE A 120 -11.75 15.39 4.66
N GLU A 121 -11.33 15.68 5.89
CA GLU A 121 -11.76 16.86 6.62
C GLU A 121 -11.07 18.16 6.15
N SER A 122 -9.90 18.05 5.54
CA SER A 122 -9.09 19.21 5.16
C SER A 122 -9.06 19.43 3.66
N ASP A 123 -9.26 20.66 3.22
CA ASP A 123 -9.10 21.07 1.82
C ASP A 123 -7.63 21.02 1.34
N ASN A 124 -6.68 20.96 2.27
CA ASN A 124 -5.26 20.82 1.95
C ASN A 124 -4.89 19.41 1.46
N VAL A 125 -5.79 18.44 1.55
CA VAL A 125 -5.56 17.07 1.06
C VAL A 125 -6.25 16.90 -0.29
N SER A 126 -5.51 16.55 -1.31
CA SER A 126 -6.06 16.29 -2.64
C SER A 126 -6.67 14.90 -2.75
N PHE A 127 -7.47 14.64 -3.81
CA PHE A 127 -8.00 13.31 -4.07
C PHE A 127 -6.89 12.30 -4.40
N GLU A 128 -5.84 12.76 -5.08
CA GLU A 128 -4.68 11.93 -5.44
C GLU A 128 -3.96 11.42 -4.18
N GLU A 129 -3.72 12.29 -3.19
CA GLU A 129 -3.13 11.91 -1.90
C GLU A 129 -4.05 10.97 -1.12
N ALA A 130 -5.33 11.28 -1.07
CA ALA A 130 -6.33 10.48 -0.36
C ALA A 130 -6.50 9.08 -0.99
N ALA A 131 -6.40 8.97 -2.34
CA ALA A 131 -6.43 7.69 -3.04
C ALA A 131 -5.22 6.78 -2.75
N LEU A 132 -4.13 7.32 -2.20
CA LEU A 132 -2.96 6.57 -1.78
C LEU A 132 -3.02 6.17 -0.28
N ALA A 133 -3.93 6.77 0.49
CA ALA A 133 -3.95 6.63 1.94
C ALA A 133 -4.16 5.17 2.40
N HIS A 134 -5.05 4.40 1.77
CA HIS A 134 -5.24 2.99 2.15
C HIS A 134 -3.98 2.16 1.94
N ILE A 135 -3.29 2.31 0.81
CA ILE A 135 -2.00 1.64 0.57
C ILE A 135 -0.99 2.08 1.64
N GLY A 136 -1.01 3.35 2.04
CA GLY A 136 -0.16 3.90 3.10
C GLY A 136 -0.41 3.28 4.48
N THR A 137 -1.59 2.73 4.73
CA THR A 137 -1.87 2.08 6.03
C THR A 137 -1.00 0.86 6.28
N PHE A 138 -0.49 0.19 5.25
CA PHE A 138 0.31 -1.03 5.41
C PHE A 138 1.68 -0.73 6.02
N PRO A 139 2.51 0.18 5.46
CA PRO A 139 3.76 0.55 6.09
C PRO A 139 3.56 1.34 7.40
N LEU A 140 2.51 2.14 7.55
CA LEU A 140 2.22 2.82 8.81
C LEU A 140 1.95 1.81 9.94
N ALA A 141 1.13 0.78 9.69
CA ALA A 141 0.89 -0.28 10.65
C ALA A 141 2.17 -1.08 10.98
N ALA A 142 3.05 -1.32 9.99
CA ALA A 142 4.33 -1.98 10.22
C ALA A 142 5.20 -1.16 11.19
N ILE A 143 5.32 0.15 10.98
CA ILE A 143 6.06 1.06 11.85
C ILE A 143 5.46 1.09 13.26
N ARG A 144 4.13 1.21 13.39
CA ARG A 144 3.46 1.19 14.72
C ARG A 144 3.76 -0.10 15.50
N LYS A 145 3.69 -1.25 14.82
CA LYS A 145 3.93 -2.56 15.44
C LYS A 145 5.38 -2.73 15.91
N THR A 146 6.35 -2.15 15.20
CA THR A 146 7.75 -2.16 15.65
C THR A 146 7.97 -1.26 16.84
N ARG A 147 7.00 -0.41 17.22
CA ARG A 147 7.14 0.57 18.29
C ARG A 147 8.41 1.42 18.11
N LEU A 148 8.59 1.91 16.88
CA LEU A 148 9.69 2.82 16.56
C LEU A 148 9.64 4.03 17.48
N GLU A 149 10.73 4.29 18.21
CA GLU A 149 10.87 5.43 19.09
C GLU A 149 11.66 6.55 18.40
N ILE A 150 11.43 7.80 18.86
CA ILE A 150 12.14 8.97 18.34
C ILE A 150 13.66 8.79 18.56
N GLY A 151 14.44 8.98 17.50
CA GLY A 151 15.90 8.87 17.52
C GLY A 151 16.45 7.46 17.26
N GLU A 152 15.60 6.44 17.17
CA GLU A 152 16.02 5.12 16.71
C GLU A 152 16.33 5.11 15.21
N SER A 153 17.28 4.29 14.80
CA SER A 153 17.57 4.06 13.39
C SER A 153 16.53 3.12 12.74
N ALA A 154 16.11 3.47 11.52
CA ALA A 154 15.20 2.64 10.74
C ALA A 154 15.79 2.31 9.37
N MET A 155 15.64 1.07 8.92
CA MET A 155 16.00 0.63 7.59
C MET A 155 14.76 0.12 6.85
N VAL A 156 14.62 0.50 5.58
CA VAL A 156 13.57 -0.01 4.69
C VAL A 156 14.22 -0.81 3.57
N MET A 157 13.94 -2.11 3.53
CA MET A 157 14.46 -3.04 2.54
C MET A 157 13.42 -3.23 1.43
N GLY A 158 13.72 -2.66 0.24
CA GLY A 158 12.83 -2.62 -0.94
C GLY A 158 12.06 -1.30 -1.04
N LEU A 159 12.20 -0.58 -2.15
CA LEU A 159 11.70 0.78 -2.38
C LEU A 159 10.65 0.84 -3.49
N GLY A 160 9.73 -0.12 -3.51
CA GLY A 160 8.48 0.01 -4.25
C GLY A 160 7.53 1.01 -3.56
N THR A 161 6.25 1.04 -3.96
CA THR A 161 5.24 1.94 -3.37
C THR A 161 5.21 1.88 -1.84
N LEU A 162 5.14 0.68 -1.27
CA LEU A 162 5.11 0.49 0.19
C LEU A 162 6.42 0.91 0.86
N GLY A 163 7.57 0.65 0.21
CA GLY A 163 8.87 1.01 0.77
C GLY A 163 9.09 2.51 0.82
N LEU A 164 8.75 3.24 -0.25
CA LEU A 164 8.84 4.71 -0.24
C LEU A 164 7.89 5.33 0.80
N LEU A 165 6.69 4.80 0.96
CA LEU A 165 5.78 5.20 2.04
C LEU A 165 6.37 4.88 3.42
N ALA A 166 7.02 3.72 3.58
CA ALA A 166 7.69 3.36 4.84
C ALA A 166 8.82 4.34 5.20
N VAL A 167 9.65 4.72 4.22
CA VAL A 167 10.70 5.75 4.39
C VAL A 167 10.08 7.06 4.88
N HIS A 168 9.04 7.51 4.20
CA HIS A 168 8.39 8.78 4.52
C HIS A 168 7.76 8.78 5.91
N PHE A 169 7.10 7.69 6.29
CA PHE A 169 6.49 7.55 7.62
C PHE A 169 7.52 7.30 8.73
N ALA A 170 8.61 6.57 8.47
CA ALA A 170 9.69 6.41 9.44
C ALA A 170 10.34 7.76 9.77
N ARG A 171 10.59 8.58 8.75
CA ARG A 171 11.07 9.95 8.94
C ARG A 171 10.08 10.79 9.75
N ALA A 172 8.79 10.74 9.41
CA ALA A 172 7.74 11.48 10.14
C ALA A 172 7.59 10.99 11.59
N ALA A 173 7.87 9.73 11.87
CA ALA A 173 7.88 9.15 13.23
C ALA A 173 9.12 9.51 14.04
N GLY A 174 10.12 10.16 13.43
CA GLY A 174 11.32 10.63 14.15
C GLY A 174 12.49 9.65 14.13
N ALA A 175 12.51 8.69 13.20
CA ALA A 175 13.68 7.82 13.02
C ALA A 175 14.93 8.60 12.57
N VAL A 176 16.10 8.27 13.11
CA VAL A 176 17.41 8.87 12.77
C VAL A 176 18.51 7.83 12.97
N PRO A 177 19.28 7.46 11.94
CA PRO A 177 19.01 7.73 10.52
C PRO A 177 17.90 6.84 9.94
N VAL A 178 17.33 7.28 8.80
CA VAL A 178 16.49 6.43 7.92
C VAL A 178 17.37 5.96 6.76
N ILE A 179 17.54 4.65 6.63
CA ILE A 179 18.32 3.99 5.58
C ILE A 179 17.37 3.31 4.61
N ALA A 180 17.43 3.72 3.34
CA ALA A 180 16.64 3.14 2.25
C ALA A 180 17.50 2.17 1.43
N VAL A 181 16.97 0.99 1.11
CA VAL A 181 17.73 -0.07 0.43
C VAL A 181 16.96 -0.63 -0.77
N ASP A 182 17.54 -0.53 -1.94
CA ASP A 182 16.98 -1.13 -3.18
C ASP A 182 18.10 -1.26 -4.24
N PRO A 183 18.11 -2.31 -5.09
CA PRO A 183 19.10 -2.42 -6.17
C PRO A 183 18.91 -1.37 -7.27
N VAL A 184 17.73 -0.77 -7.40
CA VAL A 184 17.42 0.19 -8.47
C VAL A 184 17.80 1.60 -8.05
N ALA A 185 18.77 2.21 -8.76
CA ALA A 185 19.31 3.53 -8.42
C ALA A 185 18.24 4.63 -8.40
N GLU A 186 17.34 4.66 -9.36
CA GLU A 186 16.26 5.67 -9.44
C GLU A 186 15.32 5.62 -8.23
N ARG A 187 15.09 4.42 -7.66
CA ARG A 187 14.31 4.26 -6.44
C ARG A 187 15.06 4.76 -5.22
N ARG A 188 16.37 4.53 -5.16
CA ARG A 188 17.24 5.06 -4.10
C ARG A 188 17.27 6.59 -4.11
N GLU A 189 17.41 7.21 -5.28
CA GLU A 189 17.35 8.67 -5.44
C GLU A 189 15.99 9.24 -5.00
N LYS A 190 14.90 8.53 -5.36
CA LYS A 190 13.55 8.91 -4.94
C LYS A 190 13.40 8.83 -3.43
N ALA A 191 13.93 7.79 -2.79
CA ALA A 191 13.87 7.64 -1.33
C ALA A 191 14.60 8.77 -0.58
N LEU A 192 15.74 9.25 -1.08
CA LEU A 192 16.43 10.42 -0.52
C LEU A 192 15.55 11.67 -0.55
N LYS A 193 14.78 11.89 -1.63
CA LYS A 193 13.84 13.02 -1.74
C LYS A 193 12.69 12.92 -0.72
N PHE A 194 12.31 11.70 -0.35
CA PHE A 194 11.23 11.44 0.63
C PHE A 194 11.71 11.24 2.07
N GLY A 195 12.98 11.55 2.35
CA GLY A 195 13.46 11.69 3.72
C GLY A 195 14.33 10.55 4.23
N ALA A 196 14.84 9.68 3.35
CA ALA A 196 15.96 8.83 3.71
C ALA A 196 17.23 9.67 3.91
N ASP A 197 17.99 9.37 4.96
CA ASP A 197 19.27 9.99 5.21
C ASP A 197 20.39 9.31 4.39
N TYR A 198 20.21 8.01 4.12
CA TYR A 198 21.10 7.20 3.30
C TYR A 198 20.30 6.29 2.34
N ALA A 199 20.86 6.03 1.18
CA ALA A 199 20.30 5.11 0.20
C ALA A 199 21.39 4.16 -0.32
N LEU A 200 21.21 2.86 -0.09
CA LEU A 200 22.24 1.85 -0.31
C LEU A 200 21.79 0.77 -1.31
N ASP A 201 22.75 0.22 -2.03
CA ASP A 201 22.56 -0.95 -2.87
C ASP A 201 22.84 -2.22 -2.05
N PRO A 202 21.91 -3.17 -1.92
CA PRO A 202 22.13 -4.40 -1.16
C PRO A 202 23.17 -5.32 -1.81
N PHE A 203 23.48 -5.13 -3.10
CA PHE A 203 24.46 -5.95 -3.82
C PHE A 203 25.90 -5.44 -3.70
N GLU A 204 26.13 -4.32 -3.01
CA GLU A 204 27.50 -3.90 -2.68
C GLU A 204 28.13 -4.86 -1.66
N GLU A 205 29.38 -5.28 -1.90
CA GLU A 205 30.06 -6.30 -1.09
C GLU A 205 30.14 -5.92 0.41
N ASP A 206 30.27 -4.62 0.70
CA ASP A 206 30.37 -4.06 2.05
C ASP A 206 29.05 -3.51 2.60
N PHE A 207 27.89 -3.84 1.98
CA PHE A 207 26.58 -3.29 2.33
C PHE A 207 26.28 -3.39 3.84
N VAL A 208 26.38 -4.59 4.43
CA VAL A 208 26.10 -4.81 5.86
C VAL A 208 27.07 -4.01 6.74
N GLN A 209 28.32 -3.94 6.35
CA GLN A 209 29.34 -3.17 7.09
C GLN A 209 29.01 -1.67 7.07
N LYS A 210 28.64 -1.13 5.90
CA LYS A 210 28.21 0.27 5.77
C LYS A 210 27.02 0.59 6.66
N VAL A 211 26.00 -0.27 6.70
CA VAL A 211 24.83 -0.07 7.59
C VAL A 211 25.27 -0.01 9.05
N LYS A 212 26.17 -0.90 9.49
CA LYS A 212 26.68 -0.93 10.87
C LYS A 212 27.53 0.28 11.21
N GLU A 213 28.32 0.79 10.27
CA GLU A 213 29.12 2.01 10.44
C GLU A 213 28.22 3.24 10.58
N ILE A 214 27.22 3.39 9.70
CA ILE A 214 26.24 4.49 9.74
C ILE A 214 25.48 4.52 11.08
N THR A 215 25.14 3.34 11.63
CA THR A 215 24.27 3.21 12.80
C THR A 215 25.03 2.96 14.11
N GLY A 216 26.33 2.79 14.06
CA GLY A 216 27.13 2.45 15.23
C GLY A 216 26.89 1.03 15.76
N GLY A 217 26.53 0.07 14.90
CA GLY A 217 26.38 -1.34 15.30
C GLY A 217 25.16 -2.08 14.78
N GLY A 218 24.32 -1.45 14.00
CA GLY A 218 23.14 -2.03 13.37
C GLY A 218 21.90 -1.18 13.57
N VAL A 219 20.82 -1.49 12.82
CA VAL A 219 19.56 -0.74 12.88
C VAL A 219 18.65 -1.24 14.00
N ASN A 220 17.92 -0.33 14.64
CA ASN A 220 16.94 -0.68 15.68
C ASN A 220 15.68 -1.29 15.09
N VAL A 221 15.23 -0.76 13.95
CA VAL A 221 14.01 -1.20 13.27
C VAL A 221 14.29 -1.45 11.78
N ALA A 222 13.83 -2.56 11.26
CA ALA A 222 13.79 -2.80 9.82
C ALA A 222 12.36 -3.07 9.36
N ILE A 223 11.99 -2.49 8.21
CA ILE A 223 10.75 -2.78 7.49
C ILE A 223 11.14 -3.58 6.24
N GLU A 224 10.88 -4.87 6.25
CA GLU A 224 11.15 -5.76 5.12
C GLU A 224 9.96 -5.72 4.16
N VAL A 225 10.19 -5.19 2.95
CA VAL A 225 9.14 -4.94 1.95
C VAL A 225 9.35 -5.75 0.67
N THR A 226 10.48 -6.43 0.54
CA THR A 226 10.79 -7.20 -0.68
C THR A 226 9.96 -8.47 -0.80
N GLY A 227 9.64 -9.09 0.34
CA GLY A 227 9.04 -10.42 0.38
C GLY A 227 9.96 -11.52 -0.16
N GLN A 228 11.26 -11.27 -0.23
CA GLN A 228 12.28 -12.21 -0.73
C GLN A 228 13.13 -12.73 0.42
N GLY A 229 13.46 -14.03 0.39
CA GLY A 229 14.30 -14.63 1.41
C GLY A 229 15.69 -14.01 1.52
N ALA A 230 16.29 -13.57 0.41
CA ALA A 230 17.55 -12.84 0.38
C ALA A 230 17.43 -11.51 1.13
N GLY A 231 16.42 -10.70 0.80
CA GLY A 231 16.20 -9.39 1.44
C GLY A 231 15.97 -9.52 2.95
N LEU A 232 15.23 -10.53 3.41
CA LEU A 232 15.08 -10.80 4.84
C LEU A 232 16.41 -11.18 5.51
N ASN A 233 17.20 -12.04 4.87
CA ASN A 233 18.50 -12.46 5.41
C ASN A 233 19.47 -11.29 5.54
N GLU A 234 19.54 -10.42 4.55
CA GLU A 234 20.35 -9.20 4.56
C GLU A 234 19.86 -8.19 5.60
N ALA A 235 18.53 -8.01 5.70
CA ALA A 235 17.95 -7.16 6.73
C ALA A 235 18.34 -7.63 8.14
N LEU A 236 18.30 -8.95 8.39
CA LEU A 236 18.69 -9.53 9.68
C LEU A 236 20.18 -9.33 9.99
N ASP A 237 21.07 -9.39 8.98
CA ASP A 237 22.51 -9.15 9.16
C ASP A 237 22.83 -7.69 9.51
N CYS A 238 21.94 -6.75 9.16
CA CYS A 238 22.06 -5.33 9.45
C CYS A 238 21.51 -4.94 10.83
N MET A 239 20.82 -5.84 11.55
CA MET A 239 20.16 -5.49 12.83
C MET A 239 21.13 -5.25 14.00
N ALA A 240 20.77 -4.29 14.83
CA ALA A 240 21.31 -4.17 16.19
C ALA A 240 20.76 -5.31 17.07
N ARG A 241 21.44 -5.61 18.19
CA ARG A 241 20.89 -6.51 19.20
C ARG A 241 19.55 -5.99 19.72
N PHE A 242 18.60 -6.89 19.93
CA PHE A 242 17.21 -6.59 20.33
C PHE A 242 16.42 -5.75 19.31
N GLY A 243 16.89 -5.68 18.07
CA GLY A 243 16.18 -5.00 17.00
C GLY A 243 14.85 -5.67 16.63
N ARG A 244 14.04 -4.96 15.88
CA ARG A 244 12.68 -5.38 15.50
C ARG A 244 12.53 -5.31 13.98
N VAL A 245 12.08 -6.42 13.38
CA VAL A 245 11.86 -6.52 11.92
C VAL A 245 10.38 -6.71 11.64
N ALA A 246 9.76 -5.76 10.95
CA ALA A 246 8.40 -5.92 10.44
C ALA A 246 8.44 -6.61 9.07
N LEU A 247 7.77 -7.75 8.96
CA LEU A 247 7.60 -8.53 7.73
C LEU A 247 6.38 -7.97 6.97
N LEU A 248 6.62 -6.97 6.12
CA LEU A 248 5.58 -6.28 5.36
C LEU A 248 5.44 -6.84 3.94
N GLY A 249 6.54 -7.23 3.32
CA GLY A 249 6.54 -7.82 1.98
C GLY A 249 5.76 -9.13 1.91
N CYS A 250 4.93 -9.29 0.88
CA CYS A 250 4.22 -10.55 0.66
C CYS A 250 5.19 -11.61 0.12
N THR A 251 5.66 -12.49 0.98
CA THR A 251 6.48 -13.65 0.59
C THR A 251 5.59 -14.70 -0.06
N ARG A 252 5.65 -14.81 -1.38
CA ARG A 252 4.83 -15.76 -2.14
C ARG A 252 5.51 -17.11 -2.31
N GLU A 253 6.84 -17.13 -2.20
CA GLU A 253 7.68 -18.33 -2.17
C GLU A 253 8.46 -18.29 -0.86
N SER A 254 8.16 -19.20 0.05
CA SER A 254 8.67 -19.21 1.43
C SER A 254 9.67 -20.34 1.71
N ASP A 255 10.17 -21.03 0.68
CA ASP A 255 11.13 -22.13 0.77
C ASP A 255 12.58 -21.65 0.83
N PHE A 256 12.87 -20.73 1.74
CA PHE A 256 14.22 -20.21 1.98
C PHE A 256 14.67 -20.50 3.42
N THR A 257 15.99 -20.48 3.62
CA THR A 257 16.60 -20.74 4.92
C THR A 257 17.00 -19.45 5.61
N VAL A 258 16.71 -19.36 6.92
CA VAL A 258 17.25 -18.35 7.82
C VAL A 258 18.09 -19.05 8.87
N ASP A 259 19.34 -18.60 9.11
CA ASP A 259 20.11 -19.03 10.26
C ASP A 259 19.47 -18.43 11.55
N TYR A 260 18.47 -19.14 12.02
CA TYR A 260 17.67 -18.70 13.16
C TYR A 260 18.55 -18.47 14.41
N TYR A 261 19.52 -19.33 14.65
CA TYR A 261 20.36 -19.24 15.85
C TYR A 261 21.21 -17.96 15.86
N ARG A 262 21.89 -17.65 14.74
CA ARG A 262 22.80 -16.50 14.68
C ARG A 262 22.09 -15.18 14.40
N LYS A 263 21.02 -15.21 13.59
CA LYS A 263 20.37 -14.00 13.09
C LYS A 263 19.16 -13.55 13.91
N VAL A 264 18.54 -14.46 14.68
CA VAL A 264 17.33 -14.15 15.46
C VAL A 264 17.54 -14.45 16.95
N HIS A 265 17.81 -15.73 17.29
CA HIS A 265 17.89 -16.17 18.68
C HIS A 265 19.06 -15.51 19.46
N GLY A 266 20.27 -15.61 18.93
CA GLY A 266 21.46 -15.06 19.60
C GLY A 266 21.44 -13.53 19.81
N PRO A 267 21.07 -12.73 18.81
CA PRO A 267 20.97 -11.28 18.96
C PRO A 267 19.65 -10.82 19.60
N GLY A 268 18.68 -11.69 19.82
CA GLY A 268 17.39 -11.36 20.43
C GLY A 268 16.47 -10.54 19.53
N ILE A 269 16.47 -10.80 18.20
CA ILE A 269 15.65 -10.07 17.24
C ILE A 269 14.18 -10.45 17.38
N THR A 270 13.29 -9.46 17.30
CA THR A 270 11.84 -9.67 17.23
C THR A 270 11.37 -9.60 15.78
N LEU A 271 10.78 -10.71 15.27
CA LEU A 271 10.12 -10.73 13.98
C LEU A 271 8.62 -10.46 14.16
N ILE A 272 8.08 -9.49 13.43
CA ILE A 272 6.72 -8.98 13.58
C ILE A 272 5.96 -9.15 12.27
N GLY A 273 4.89 -9.94 12.27
CA GLY A 273 3.99 -10.04 11.11
C GLY A 273 3.26 -8.70 10.86
N ALA A 274 3.45 -8.16 9.66
CA ALA A 274 2.89 -6.86 9.28
C ALA A 274 1.95 -6.93 8.07
N HIS A 275 1.36 -8.09 7.80
CA HIS A 275 0.33 -8.23 6.76
C HIS A 275 -0.85 -7.27 7.01
N THR A 276 -1.46 -6.79 5.94
CA THR A 276 -2.58 -5.82 6.00
C THR A 276 -3.77 -6.30 6.84
N MET A 277 -4.01 -7.62 6.88
CA MET A 277 -5.09 -8.21 7.69
C MET A 277 -4.69 -8.44 9.16
N ALA A 278 -3.42 -8.30 9.51
CA ALA A 278 -2.93 -8.49 10.88
C ALA A 278 -3.14 -7.22 11.71
N ARG A 279 -4.40 -6.76 11.84
CA ARG A 279 -4.79 -5.55 12.57
C ARG A 279 -6.17 -5.68 13.22
N PRO A 280 -6.50 -4.84 14.22
CA PRO A 280 -7.84 -4.80 14.80
C PRO A 280 -8.89 -4.41 13.75
N GLN A 281 -10.09 -4.97 13.89
CA GLN A 281 -11.21 -4.67 12.99
C GLN A 281 -12.07 -3.50 13.52
N ASN A 282 -12.27 -3.43 14.83
CA ASN A 282 -13.24 -2.49 15.45
C ASN A 282 -12.55 -1.35 16.19
N ASP A 283 -11.63 -1.64 17.11
CA ASP A 283 -11.06 -0.65 18.03
C ASP A 283 -9.53 -0.64 17.94
N SER A 284 -8.96 0.55 17.83
CA SER A 284 -7.53 0.77 17.86
C SER A 284 -7.00 0.76 19.29
N TYR A 285 -5.76 0.27 19.46
CA TYR A 285 -5.01 0.36 20.72
C TYR A 285 -3.50 0.57 20.42
N PRO A 286 -2.68 0.96 21.40
CA PRO A 286 -1.29 1.33 21.17
C PRO A 286 -0.49 0.28 20.39
N GLY A 287 0.07 0.70 19.24
CA GLY A 287 0.80 -0.15 18.31
C GLY A 287 -0.07 -0.87 17.26
N TYR A 288 -1.39 -0.90 17.44
CA TYR A 288 -2.33 -1.62 16.57
C TYR A 288 -3.56 -0.78 16.27
N PHE A 289 -3.67 -0.29 15.05
CA PHE A 289 -4.74 0.60 14.62
C PHE A 289 -5.62 -0.07 13.56
N THR A 290 -6.91 0.30 13.54
CA THR A 290 -7.83 -0.07 12.47
C THR A 290 -7.39 0.57 11.15
N THR A 291 -7.88 0.04 10.02
CA THR A 291 -7.62 0.64 8.71
C THR A 291 -8.12 2.09 8.65
N ALA A 292 -9.33 2.34 9.15
CA ALA A 292 -9.91 3.68 9.14
C ALA A 292 -9.10 4.68 9.96
N ASP A 293 -8.59 4.30 11.14
CA ASP A 293 -7.79 5.19 11.98
C ASP A 293 -6.40 5.47 11.40
N ASP A 294 -5.79 4.47 10.74
CA ASP A 294 -4.56 4.69 10.00
C ASP A 294 -4.78 5.61 8.79
N ILE A 295 -5.89 5.49 8.05
CA ILE A 295 -6.24 6.42 6.98
C ILE A 295 -6.40 7.83 7.54
N ARG A 296 -7.16 8.03 8.64
CA ARG A 296 -7.29 9.34 9.30
C ARG A 296 -5.94 9.92 9.69
N THR A 297 -5.04 9.08 10.21
CA THR A 297 -3.69 9.49 10.56
C THR A 297 -2.92 10.00 9.33
N ILE A 298 -2.97 9.27 8.22
CA ILE A 298 -2.28 9.66 6.97
C ILE A 298 -2.85 10.96 6.42
N LEU A 299 -4.19 11.09 6.35
CA LEU A 299 -4.85 12.31 5.90
C LEU A 299 -4.46 13.52 6.78
N ASN A 300 -4.36 13.32 8.11
CA ASN A 300 -3.90 14.37 9.03
C ASN A 300 -2.43 14.74 8.82
N LEU A 301 -1.57 13.77 8.54
CA LEU A 301 -0.16 14.03 8.23
C LEU A 301 -0.02 14.84 6.92
N CYS A 302 -0.79 14.52 5.89
CA CYS A 302 -0.87 15.28 4.64
C CYS A 302 -1.40 16.70 4.90
N ALA A 303 -2.54 16.84 5.59
CA ALA A 303 -3.17 18.13 5.88
C ALA A 303 -2.23 19.09 6.61
N ASN A 304 -1.38 18.57 7.50
CA ASN A 304 -0.39 19.31 8.27
C ASN A 304 1.00 19.35 7.61
N LYS A 305 1.13 18.93 6.37
CA LYS A 305 2.38 18.95 5.58
C LYS A 305 3.56 18.21 6.25
N ARG A 306 3.25 17.18 7.04
CA ARG A 306 4.25 16.30 7.66
C ARG A 306 4.73 15.21 6.70
N VAL A 307 3.87 14.84 5.76
CA VAL A 307 4.16 13.98 4.62
C VAL A 307 3.62 14.64 3.36
N ASN A 308 4.25 14.37 2.23
CA ASN A 308 3.82 14.83 0.91
C ASN A 308 3.63 13.59 0.02
N LEU A 309 2.41 13.12 -0.09
CA LEU A 309 2.09 11.97 -0.92
C LEU A 309 1.92 12.34 -2.40
N LYS A 310 1.62 13.62 -2.70
CA LYS A 310 1.41 14.09 -4.07
C LYS A 310 2.67 13.92 -4.92
N ASP A 311 3.83 14.27 -4.37
CA ASP A 311 5.11 14.17 -5.09
C ASP A 311 5.57 12.70 -5.30
N MET A 312 4.90 11.72 -4.65
CA MET A 312 5.17 10.31 -4.88
C MET A 312 4.53 9.79 -6.16
N ILE A 313 3.50 10.47 -6.68
CA ILE A 313 2.73 10.03 -7.85
C ILE A 313 3.58 10.26 -9.11
N ASP A 314 3.89 9.17 -9.80
CA ASP A 314 4.73 9.20 -11.01
C ASP A 314 3.90 9.44 -12.26
N GLU A 315 2.74 8.78 -12.36
CA GLU A 315 1.89 8.83 -13.53
C GLU A 315 0.40 8.81 -13.14
N THR A 316 -0.39 9.55 -13.92
CA THR A 316 -1.85 9.51 -13.86
C THR A 316 -2.38 9.24 -15.26
N HIS A 317 -3.26 8.26 -15.38
CA HIS A 317 -3.83 7.79 -16.64
C HIS A 317 -5.34 7.86 -16.65
N SER A 318 -5.94 7.96 -17.84
CA SER A 318 -7.35 7.69 -18.02
C SER A 318 -7.63 6.18 -17.82
N PRO A 319 -8.75 5.79 -17.20
CA PRO A 319 -9.16 4.37 -17.16
C PRO A 319 -9.29 3.73 -18.55
N LYS A 320 -9.47 4.52 -19.60
CA LYS A 320 -9.46 4.05 -21.01
C LYS A 320 -8.13 3.42 -21.42
N GLU A 321 -7.04 3.80 -20.75
CA GLU A 321 -5.67 3.32 -21.00
C GLU A 321 -5.31 2.07 -20.17
N CYS A 322 -6.25 1.51 -19.40
CA CYS A 322 -5.99 0.40 -18.47
C CYS A 322 -5.28 -0.78 -19.13
N ARG A 323 -5.63 -1.13 -20.38
CA ARG A 323 -4.98 -2.22 -21.13
C ARG A 323 -3.48 -1.98 -21.28
N GLU A 324 -3.09 -0.77 -21.67
CA GLU A 324 -1.68 -0.40 -21.86
C GLU A 324 -0.93 -0.36 -20.53
N VAL A 325 -1.51 0.29 -19.53
CA VAL A 325 -0.94 0.42 -18.18
C VAL A 325 -0.67 -0.96 -17.57
N TYR A 326 -1.66 -1.86 -17.59
CA TYR A 326 -1.47 -3.22 -17.05
C TYR A 326 -0.56 -4.10 -17.92
N ASN A 327 -0.52 -3.88 -19.22
CA ASN A 327 0.46 -4.56 -20.07
C ASN A 327 1.90 -4.16 -19.70
N ARG A 328 2.14 -2.87 -19.43
CA ARG A 328 3.43 -2.40 -18.89
C ARG A 328 3.74 -3.01 -17.52
N LEU A 329 2.75 -3.10 -16.62
CA LEU A 329 2.91 -3.70 -15.30
C LEU A 329 3.33 -5.18 -15.39
N VAL A 330 2.76 -5.93 -16.31
CA VAL A 330 3.04 -7.38 -16.48
C VAL A 330 4.38 -7.61 -17.19
N ASN A 331 4.61 -6.92 -18.32
CA ASN A 331 5.67 -7.22 -19.28
C ASN A 331 6.81 -6.21 -19.29
N GLY A 332 6.63 -5.05 -18.64
CA GLY A 332 7.66 -4.00 -18.59
C GLY A 332 8.86 -4.40 -17.73
N LYS A 333 10.05 -3.96 -18.12
CA LYS A 333 11.30 -4.13 -17.34
C LYS A 333 11.26 -3.31 -16.05
N SER A 334 10.56 -2.18 -16.07
CA SER A 334 10.32 -1.31 -14.91
C SER A 334 8.88 -0.79 -14.98
N PHE A 335 8.28 -0.62 -13.82
CA PHE A 335 6.97 0.02 -13.67
C PHE A 335 7.12 1.17 -12.67
N PRO A 336 6.48 2.33 -12.92
CA PRO A 336 6.53 3.46 -12.01
C PRO A 336 6.08 3.07 -10.60
N THR A 337 6.55 3.80 -9.60
CA THR A 337 6.31 3.41 -8.21
C THR A 337 4.85 3.64 -7.82
N VAL A 338 4.29 4.79 -8.18
CA VAL A 338 2.89 5.16 -7.91
C VAL A 338 2.22 5.57 -9.20
N VAL A 339 1.20 4.81 -9.60
CA VAL A 339 0.38 5.06 -10.79
C VAL A 339 -1.08 5.14 -10.36
N GLN A 340 -1.80 6.13 -10.90
CA GLN A 340 -3.20 6.38 -10.60
C GLN A 340 -4.05 6.42 -11.86
N PHE A 341 -5.34 6.13 -11.71
CA PHE A 341 -6.37 6.43 -12.70
C PHE A 341 -7.19 7.62 -12.26
N ASN A 342 -7.33 8.62 -13.15
CA ASN A 342 -8.26 9.74 -12.99
C ASN A 342 -9.58 9.39 -13.69
N TRP A 343 -10.65 9.23 -12.92
CA TRP A 343 -11.95 8.80 -13.43
C TRP A 343 -12.75 9.96 -14.04
N GLU A 344 -12.36 11.20 -13.80
CA GLU A 344 -12.97 12.36 -14.47
C GLU A 344 -12.67 12.38 -15.98
N ASP A 345 -11.61 11.71 -16.43
CA ASP A 345 -11.26 11.59 -17.85
C ASP A 345 -12.21 10.65 -18.64
N LEU A 346 -13.22 10.08 -17.98
CA LEU A 346 -14.30 9.33 -18.62
C LEU A 346 -15.49 10.21 -19.04
N ALA A 347 -15.57 11.43 -18.50
CA ALA A 347 -16.66 12.35 -18.77
C ALA A 347 -16.66 12.87 -20.23
#